data_cab4b911bb9f95c279513d67281e42f3
#
_entry.id   cab4b911bb9f95c279513d67281e42f3
#
_cell.length_a   1.000
_cell.length_b   1.000
_cell.length_c   1.000
_cell.angle_alpha   90.00
_cell.angle_beta   90.00
_cell.angle_gamma   90.00
#
_symmetry.space_group_name_H-M   'P 1'
#
loop_
_entity.id
_entity.type
_entity.pdbx_description
1 polymer ?
#
loop_
_entity_poly.entity_id
_entity_poly.type
_entity_poly.pdbx_seq_one_letter_code
_entity_poly.pdbx_strand_id
1 'polypeptide(L)'
;MRLMLDTNILIDHIGRREPFYELSRRVCLLGITGVAETFISATMITDIHYLLSKDFGNIEAQRMIEEDLGFLEIVGVSSQDVSDALAQRWSDFEDCLVALCAKKVAADFIITRN
;
A
#
# COMPACT_ATOMS: atom_id res chain seq x y z
N MET A 1 -2.47 15.15 7.72
CA MET A 1 -1.58 14.73 6.62
C MET A 1 -2.11 13.45 6.00
N ARG A 2 -2.07 13.36 4.69
CA ARG A 2 -2.62 12.23 3.93
C ARG A 2 -1.46 11.53 3.20
N LEU A 3 -1.25 10.26 3.49
CA LEU A 3 -0.10 9.50 2.99
C LEU A 3 -0.57 8.27 2.20
N MET A 4 -0.13 8.17 0.95
CA MET A 4 -0.27 6.95 0.16
C MET A 4 0.95 6.08 0.45
N LEU A 5 0.71 4.85 0.93
CA LEU A 5 1.78 3.90 1.23
C LEU A 5 2.01 2.97 0.04
N ASP A 6 3.28 2.74 -0.28
CA ASP A 6 3.63 1.78 -1.31
C ASP A 6 3.58 0.35 -0.75
N THR A 7 3.45 -0.62 -1.63
CA THR A 7 3.35 -2.04 -1.31
C THR A 7 4.44 -2.50 -0.34
N ASN A 8 5.68 -2.08 -0.58
CA ASN A 8 6.82 -2.48 0.23
C ASN A 8 6.72 -2.06 1.69
N ILE A 9 6.14 -0.89 1.95
CA ILE A 9 5.97 -0.39 3.32
C ILE A 9 5.07 -1.36 4.11
N LEU A 10 3.98 -1.81 3.51
CA LEU A 10 3.05 -2.73 4.18
C LEU A 10 3.62 -4.13 4.33
N ILE A 11 4.31 -4.64 3.31
CA ILE A 11 4.94 -5.95 3.39
C ILE A 11 5.98 -5.98 4.51
N ASP A 12 6.80 -4.94 4.61
CA ASP A 12 7.82 -4.84 5.64
C ASP A 12 7.20 -4.78 7.03
N HIS A 13 6.12 -4.02 7.18
CA HIS A 13 5.43 -3.86 8.47
C HIS A 13 4.71 -5.15 8.87
N ILE A 14 3.86 -5.68 8.01
CA ILE A 14 3.03 -6.86 8.30
C ILE A 14 3.90 -8.10 8.48
N GLY A 15 4.86 -8.29 7.56
CA GLY A 15 5.74 -9.46 7.53
C GLY A 15 6.97 -9.34 8.43
N ARG A 16 7.15 -8.21 9.10
CA ARG A 16 8.31 -7.92 9.96
C ARG A 16 9.65 -8.15 9.24
N ARG A 17 9.77 -7.61 8.03
CA ARG A 17 10.90 -7.90 7.15
C ARG A 17 12.08 -6.97 7.42
N GLU A 18 13.17 -7.55 7.93
CA GLU A 18 14.43 -6.83 8.11
C GLU A 18 15.16 -6.65 6.77
N PRO A 19 15.95 -5.60 6.60
CA PRO A 19 16.29 -4.56 7.58
C PRO A 19 15.31 -3.37 7.60
N PHE A 20 14.21 -3.44 6.87
CA PHE A 20 13.30 -2.32 6.63
C PHE A 20 12.15 -2.21 7.64
N TYR A 21 11.99 -3.23 8.49
CA TYR A 21 10.83 -3.32 9.38
C TYR A 21 10.65 -2.08 10.26
N GLU A 22 11.72 -1.62 10.90
CA GLU A 22 11.61 -0.52 11.86
C GLU A 22 11.15 0.78 11.21
N LEU A 23 11.68 1.13 10.04
CA LEU A 23 11.26 2.33 9.33
C LEU A 23 9.84 2.22 8.82
N SER A 24 9.48 1.09 8.23
CA SER A 24 8.13 0.86 7.72
C SER A 24 7.10 0.84 8.85
N ARG A 25 7.45 0.26 10.00
CA ARG A 25 6.62 0.27 11.19
C ARG A 25 6.34 1.69 11.67
N ARG A 26 7.35 2.56 11.70
CA ARG A 26 7.19 3.97 12.10
C ARG A 26 6.22 4.71 11.18
N VAL A 27 6.29 4.45 9.88
CA VAL A 27 5.35 5.03 8.92
C VAL A 27 3.93 4.56 9.22
N CYS A 28 3.73 3.26 9.40
CA CYS A 28 2.42 2.69 9.70
C CYS A 28 1.87 3.19 11.04
N LEU A 29 2.72 3.44 12.04
CA LEU A 29 2.30 4.00 13.32
C LEU A 29 1.65 5.37 13.18
N LEU A 30 2.02 6.16 12.18
CA LEU A 30 1.36 7.44 11.92
C LEU A 30 -0.13 7.24 11.61
N GLY A 31 -0.46 6.18 10.88
CA GLY A 31 -1.85 5.83 10.60
C GLY A 31 -2.54 5.18 11.79
N ILE A 32 -1.86 4.27 12.47
CA ILE A 32 -2.41 3.56 13.63
C ILE A 32 -2.78 4.54 14.76
N THR A 33 -1.93 5.52 14.99
CA THR A 33 -2.14 6.53 16.05
C THR A 33 -3.03 7.70 15.62
N GLY A 34 -3.42 7.76 14.35
CA GLY A 34 -4.27 8.83 13.84
C GLY A 34 -3.56 10.15 13.56
N VAL A 35 -2.23 10.18 13.62
CA VAL A 35 -1.44 11.36 13.29
C VAL A 35 -1.56 11.69 11.80
N ALA A 36 -1.68 10.66 10.96
CA ALA A 36 -1.90 10.80 9.53
C ALA A 36 -3.03 9.90 9.07
N GLU A 37 -3.68 10.26 7.97
CA GLU A 37 -4.57 9.36 7.24
C GLU A 37 -3.71 8.58 6.26
N THR A 38 -3.82 7.25 6.27
CA THR A 38 -3.00 6.38 5.42
C THR A 38 -3.86 5.60 4.43
N PHE A 39 -3.36 5.50 3.21
CA PHE A 39 -4.08 4.93 2.07
C PHE A 39 -3.24 3.90 1.35
N ILE A 40 -3.90 2.90 0.78
CA ILE A 40 -3.28 1.99 -0.17
C ILE A 40 -4.21 1.84 -1.39
N SER A 41 -3.63 1.48 -2.52
CA SER A 41 -4.42 1.11 -3.69
C SER A 41 -4.96 -0.31 -3.53
N ALA A 42 -6.19 -0.54 -3.97
CA ALA A 42 -6.79 -1.87 -3.96
C ALA A 42 -5.94 -2.90 -4.73
N THR A 43 -5.20 -2.46 -5.75
CA THR A 43 -4.34 -3.35 -6.54
C THR A 43 -3.14 -3.88 -5.75
N MET A 44 -2.77 -3.24 -4.64
CA MET A 44 -1.66 -3.68 -3.79
C MET A 44 -1.99 -4.92 -2.97
N ILE A 45 -3.27 -5.15 -2.68
CA ILE A 45 -3.69 -6.23 -1.76
C ILE A 45 -3.28 -7.60 -2.28
N THR A 46 -3.45 -7.86 -3.56
CA THR A 46 -3.07 -9.16 -4.15
C THR A 46 -1.57 -9.41 -4.09
N ASP A 47 -0.77 -8.37 -4.32
CA ASP A 47 0.69 -8.49 -4.25
C ASP A 47 1.15 -8.71 -2.80
N ILE A 48 0.58 -7.98 -1.86
CA ILE A 48 0.86 -8.15 -0.44
C ILE A 48 0.52 -9.57 -0.01
N HIS A 49 -0.67 -10.06 -0.37
CA HIS A 49 -1.09 -11.42 -0.06
C HIS A 49 -0.13 -12.45 -0.65
N TYR A 50 0.23 -12.30 -1.92
CA TYR A 50 1.12 -13.23 -2.59
C TYR A 50 2.47 -13.35 -1.86
N LEU A 51 3.07 -12.22 -1.52
CA LEU A 51 4.38 -12.21 -0.85
C LEU A 51 4.31 -12.76 0.56
N LEU A 52 3.28 -12.41 1.33
CA LEU A 52 3.09 -12.92 2.68
C LEU A 52 2.77 -14.42 2.67
N SER A 53 2.01 -14.90 1.68
CA SER A 53 1.62 -16.30 1.62
C SER A 53 2.80 -17.24 1.42
N LYS A 54 3.89 -16.77 0.82
CA LYS A 54 5.11 -17.57 0.66
C LYS A 54 5.73 -17.95 1.99
N ASP A 55 5.67 -17.05 2.97
CA ASP A 55 6.28 -17.26 4.28
C ASP A 55 5.29 -17.83 5.31
N PHE A 56 4.02 -17.45 5.22
CA PHE A 56 3.03 -17.73 6.27
C PHE A 56 1.87 -18.62 5.83
N GLY A 57 1.75 -18.92 4.53
CA GLY A 57 0.62 -19.66 3.97
C GLY A 57 -0.56 -18.75 3.66
N ASN A 58 -1.50 -19.26 2.86
CA ASN A 58 -2.58 -18.45 2.28
C ASN A 58 -3.57 -17.90 3.32
N ILE A 59 -3.99 -18.72 4.26
CA ILE A 59 -5.01 -18.33 5.24
C ILE A 59 -4.42 -17.36 6.26
N GLU A 60 -3.21 -17.64 6.75
CA GLU A 60 -2.55 -16.75 7.70
C GLU A 60 -2.24 -15.40 7.09
N ALA A 61 -1.81 -15.37 5.82
CA ALA A 61 -1.58 -14.12 5.10
C ALA A 61 -2.85 -13.25 5.04
N GLN A 62 -4.00 -13.86 4.76
CA GLN A 62 -5.28 -13.14 4.76
C GLN A 62 -5.60 -12.58 6.14
N ARG A 63 -5.37 -13.35 7.19
CA ARG A 63 -5.62 -12.91 8.57
C ARG A 63 -4.72 -11.74 8.96
N MET A 64 -3.45 -11.81 8.59
CA MET A 64 -2.48 -10.74 8.86
C MET A 64 -2.87 -9.44 8.17
N ILE A 65 -3.29 -9.51 6.90
CA ILE A 65 -3.76 -8.35 6.16
C ILE A 65 -5.01 -7.75 6.82
N GLU A 66 -5.98 -8.59 7.15
CA GLU A 66 -7.23 -8.15 7.75
C GLU A 66 -7.02 -7.40 9.06
N GLU A 67 -6.08 -7.85 9.90
CA GLU A 67 -5.74 -7.19 11.16
C GLU A 67 -5.23 -5.76 10.95
N ASP A 68 -4.53 -5.51 9.84
CA ASP A 68 -3.92 -4.19 9.58
C ASP A 68 -4.81 -3.25 8.76
N LEU A 69 -5.96 -3.72 8.25
CA LEU A 69 -6.86 -2.84 7.48
C LEU A 69 -7.50 -1.74 8.33
N GLY A 70 -7.49 -1.89 9.64
CA GLY A 70 -8.14 -0.93 10.55
C GLY A 70 -7.57 0.48 10.49
N PHE A 71 -6.30 0.64 10.09
CA PHE A 71 -5.67 1.96 9.99
C PHE A 71 -5.48 2.42 8.54
N LEU A 72 -5.94 1.64 7.57
CA LEU A 72 -5.75 1.92 6.15
C LEU A 72 -7.08 2.17 5.47
N GLU A 73 -7.10 3.15 4.58
CA GLU A 73 -8.21 3.31 3.64
C GLU A 73 -7.78 2.75 2.28
N ILE A 74 -8.58 1.85 1.73
CA ILE A 74 -8.30 1.23 0.44
C ILE A 74 -8.91 2.08 -0.67
N VAL A 75 -8.06 2.56 -1.58
CA VAL A 75 -8.50 3.35 -2.72
C VAL A 75 -8.87 2.42 -3.86
N GLY A 76 -10.14 2.46 -4.28
CA GLY A 76 -10.62 1.65 -5.39
C GLY A 76 -10.00 2.09 -6.72
N VAL A 77 -9.83 1.13 -7.63
CA VAL A 77 -9.32 1.38 -8.99
C VAL A 77 -10.42 1.03 -9.97
N SER A 78 -10.90 2.05 -10.69
CA SER A 78 -11.95 1.88 -11.69
C SER A 78 -11.37 1.57 -13.07
N SER A 79 -12.25 1.17 -14.00
CA SER A 79 -11.83 1.00 -15.39
C SER A 79 -11.29 2.29 -16.00
N GLN A 80 -11.85 3.44 -15.59
CA GLN A 80 -11.36 4.74 -16.06
C GLN A 80 -9.95 5.02 -15.55
N ASP A 81 -9.68 4.67 -14.28
CA ASP A 81 -8.33 4.82 -13.70
C ASP A 81 -7.31 4.01 -14.50
N VAL A 82 -7.65 2.78 -14.88
CA VAL A 82 -6.79 1.93 -15.69
C VAL A 82 -6.53 2.55 -17.05
N SER A 83 -7.59 3.02 -17.72
CA SER A 83 -7.46 3.68 -19.03
C SER A 83 -6.58 4.92 -18.95
N ASP A 84 -6.77 5.75 -17.93
CA ASP A 84 -5.99 6.98 -17.74
C ASP A 84 -4.51 6.65 -17.48
N ALA A 85 -4.24 5.64 -16.67
CA ALA A 85 -2.87 5.22 -16.39
C ALA A 85 -2.18 4.68 -17.65
N LEU A 86 -2.88 3.87 -18.42
CA LEU A 86 -2.34 3.34 -19.70
C LEU A 86 -2.01 4.47 -20.67
N ALA A 87 -2.84 5.50 -20.72
CA ALA A 87 -2.65 6.66 -21.60
C ALA A 87 -1.38 7.46 -21.24
N GLN A 88 -0.95 7.42 -19.98
CA GLN A 88 0.25 8.13 -19.53
C GLN A 88 1.55 7.52 -20.07
N ARG A 89 1.54 6.25 -20.45
CA ARG A 89 2.71 5.55 -20.99
C ARG A 89 3.94 5.59 -20.09
N TRP A 90 3.75 5.49 -18.79
CA TRP A 90 4.88 5.33 -17.86
C TRP A 90 5.55 3.97 -18.09
N SER A 91 6.85 3.91 -17.89
CA SER A 91 7.58 2.64 -17.99
C SER A 91 7.14 1.66 -16.90
N ASP A 92 6.83 2.15 -15.70
CA ASP A 92 6.27 1.35 -14.62
C ASP A 92 4.77 1.68 -14.50
N PHE A 93 3.94 0.78 -15.03
CA PHE A 93 2.49 0.95 -15.02
C PHE A 93 1.92 0.95 -13.59
N GLU A 94 2.46 0.09 -12.72
CA GLU A 94 2.01 0.00 -11.33
C GLU A 94 2.26 1.32 -10.59
N ASP A 95 3.44 1.90 -10.76
CA ASP A 95 3.75 3.20 -10.17
C ASP A 95 2.80 4.29 -10.65
N CYS A 96 2.42 4.22 -11.92
CA CYS A 96 1.45 5.15 -12.48
C CYS A 96 0.08 5.02 -11.81
N LEU A 97 -0.39 3.80 -11.59
CA LEU A 97 -1.65 3.57 -10.87
C LEU A 97 -1.59 4.08 -9.43
N VAL A 98 -0.48 3.85 -8.75
CA VAL A 98 -0.29 4.35 -7.38
C VAL A 98 -0.34 5.88 -7.35
N ALA A 99 0.35 6.53 -8.29
CA ALA A 99 0.32 8.00 -8.40
C ALA A 99 -1.09 8.53 -8.67
N LEU A 100 -1.85 7.83 -9.52
CA LEU A 100 -3.23 8.18 -9.82
C LEU A 100 -4.12 8.05 -8.59
N CYS A 101 -3.99 6.96 -7.84
CA CYS A 101 -4.73 6.75 -6.60
C CYS A 101 -4.37 7.80 -5.55
N ALA A 102 -3.10 8.15 -5.43
CA ALA A 102 -2.64 9.21 -4.53
C ALA A 102 -3.31 10.55 -4.87
N LYS A 103 -3.42 10.85 -6.14
CA LYS A 103 -4.08 12.07 -6.61
C LYS A 103 -5.57 12.06 -6.28
N LYS A 104 -6.24 10.93 -6.45
CA LYS A 104 -7.68 10.78 -6.14
C LYS A 104 -8.00 11.11 -4.70
N VAL A 105 -7.14 10.77 -3.77
CA VAL A 105 -7.34 11.03 -2.34
C VAL A 105 -6.62 12.28 -1.85
N ALA A 106 -6.05 13.05 -2.76
CA ALA A 106 -5.28 14.26 -2.45
C ALA A 106 -4.17 13.98 -1.41
N ALA A 107 -3.43 12.89 -1.63
CA ALA A 107 -2.32 12.53 -0.76
C ALA A 107 -1.24 13.59 -0.81
N ASP A 108 -0.69 13.93 0.36
CA ASP A 108 0.42 14.88 0.45
C ASP A 108 1.73 14.24 0.00
N PHE A 109 1.91 12.95 0.28
CA PHE A 109 3.11 12.22 -0.08
C PHE A 109 2.78 10.77 -0.45
N ILE A 110 3.63 10.20 -1.29
CA ILE A 110 3.69 8.76 -1.53
C ILE A 110 4.93 8.26 -0.79
N ILE A 111 4.73 7.34 0.15
CA ILE A 111 5.81 6.83 0.98
C ILE A 111 6.29 5.51 0.40
N THR A 112 7.57 5.45 0.09
CA THR A 112 8.24 4.27 -0.44
C THR A 112 9.62 4.16 0.20
N ARG A 113 10.23 2.96 0.17
CA ARG A 113 11.58 2.78 0.71
C ARG A 113 12.66 2.76 -0.38
N ASN A 114 12.28 3.05 -1.59
CA ASN A 114 13.27 3.10 -2.68
C ASN A 114 14.11 4.36 -2.61
#